data_a5bd50db94d95a319a99f7aea5414f5c
#
_entry.id   a5bd50db94d95a319a99f7aea5414f5c
#
_cell.length_a   1.000
_cell.length_b   1.000
_cell.length_c   1.000
_cell.angle_alpha   90.00
_cell.angle_beta   90.00
_cell.angle_gamma   90.00
#
_symmetry.space_group_name_H-M   'P 1'
#
loop_
_entity.id
_entity.type
_entity.pdbx_description
1 polymer ?
#
loop_
_entity_poly.entity_id
_entity_poly.type
_entity_poly.pdbx_seq_one_letter_code
_entity_poly.pdbx_strand_id
1 'polypeptide(L)'
;MLPTHWITRSTNNFSYPMLKFTPRRFPLSTHLSICLFAVSCNAFSASYDYRHGTSYLEPLKYEENFSHFEYVNPNAPKGGLLRAGEIGTYDSFNNILDKGRIAAGVDFLGTRQLLYDRLLEQAIDEPASYYGRLASGVWVADDLKQFAFKIRDGAYWHDGVPLTAADVVWTFKTLKESGSAAIRTALWELETIEQISPDEVLFTISPNSQGSPNLLFAVGRFPILPEHYWENHDITVTTLKPPLGSGPYRFDEFDTGRYVFLRRVKNYWGRDLPVNRGRYNYELIKIDYFRDENIMVEAVKGDVIDVRNETVSKIWVKGYDFPALHQGLFKKELVRLSRPWGLWWPMMWNLDRPRFQDVRVREALWYLSDFFWTNRILMHGYYNYANSFFYNSKMAASGLPSEAELELLEPWRGKIPDKVYTHEWKGIQSDGYGYNRENIKCAVELFAQAGWEIHDGVMTNVETGEPFTIDFVFVSPYALRQEEPLMANLNLIGIATTARAPEISNWLYRMREGKFDGG
;
A
#
# COMPACT_ATOMS: atom_id res chain seq x y z
N MET A 1 13.53 22.56 -42.40
CA MET A 1 14.07 23.94 -42.41
C MET A 1 14.07 24.44 -41.00
N LEU A 2 15.28 24.59 -40.42
CA LEU A 2 15.57 25.26 -39.15
C LEU A 2 15.43 26.78 -39.31
N PRO A 3 15.29 27.59 -38.23
CA PRO A 3 16.52 28.09 -37.67
C PRO A 3 16.63 28.10 -36.12
N THR A 4 17.81 27.82 -35.72
CA THR A 4 18.49 28.03 -34.44
C THR A 4 18.56 29.50 -34.01
N HIS A 5 18.36 29.77 -32.69
CA HIS A 5 18.95 30.96 -32.06
C HIS A 5 19.63 30.60 -30.73
N TRP A 6 20.94 30.87 -30.71
CA TRP A 6 21.82 30.89 -29.56
C TRP A 6 21.62 32.18 -28.77
N ILE A 7 21.62 32.13 -27.44
CA ILE A 7 21.96 33.29 -26.60
C ILE A 7 23.02 32.86 -25.59
N THR A 8 24.07 33.68 -25.61
CA THR A 8 25.36 33.55 -24.95
C THR A 8 25.31 33.85 -23.46
N ARG A 9 26.22 33.19 -22.74
CA ARG A 9 26.62 33.44 -21.35
C ARG A 9 27.14 34.88 -21.14
N SER A 10 26.81 35.45 -19.98
CA SER A 10 27.64 36.49 -19.35
C SER A 10 28.16 35.97 -18.01
N THR A 11 29.46 35.89 -17.92
CA THR A 11 30.25 35.61 -16.73
C THR A 11 30.43 36.90 -15.94
N ASN A 12 30.07 36.91 -14.67
CA ASN A 12 30.52 37.95 -13.74
C ASN A 12 31.40 37.30 -12.66
N ASN A 13 32.68 37.62 -12.76
CA ASN A 13 33.70 37.38 -11.75
C ASN A 13 33.49 38.34 -10.57
N PHE A 14 33.32 37.81 -9.36
CA PHE A 14 33.58 38.55 -8.14
C PHE A 14 34.78 37.97 -7.42
N SER A 15 35.85 38.78 -7.41
CA SER A 15 37.09 38.56 -6.65
C SER A 15 36.89 39.08 -5.22
N TYR A 16 37.17 38.26 -4.21
CA TYR A 16 37.35 38.69 -2.83
C TYR A 16 38.82 38.83 -2.50
N PRO A 17 39.25 39.87 -1.79
CA PRO A 17 40.63 40.10 -1.45
C PRO A 17 41.11 39.22 -0.28
N MET A 18 42.25 38.60 -0.45
CA MET A 18 42.96 37.89 0.62
C MET A 18 43.58 38.88 1.62
N LEU A 19 43.21 38.75 2.88
CA LEU A 19 43.91 39.38 4.01
C LEU A 19 45.11 38.56 4.40
N LYS A 20 46.31 39.16 4.24
CA LYS A 20 47.59 38.62 4.72
C LYS A 20 47.73 38.85 6.21
N PHE A 21 47.81 37.79 7.01
CA PHE A 21 48.23 37.85 8.41
C PHE A 21 49.72 37.71 8.52
N THR A 22 50.44 38.70 9.08
CA THR A 22 51.82 38.64 9.53
C THR A 22 51.87 38.17 10.99
N PRO A 23 52.79 37.29 11.37
CA PRO A 23 52.91 36.83 12.75
C PRO A 23 53.71 37.85 13.58
N ARG A 24 53.09 38.40 14.61
CA ARG A 24 53.81 39.13 15.68
C ARG A 24 54.22 38.16 16.78
N ARG A 25 55.53 38.07 17.04
CA ARG A 25 56.10 37.41 18.22
C ARG A 25 55.81 38.23 19.49
N PHE A 26 55.28 37.57 20.55
CA PHE A 26 55.26 38.11 21.92
C PHE A 26 56.07 37.16 22.83
N PRO A 27 56.78 37.73 23.86
CA PRO A 27 57.71 36.94 24.70
C PRO A 27 57.02 36.16 25.80
N LEU A 28 57.65 35.05 26.20
CA LEU A 28 57.27 34.20 27.34
C LEU A 28 57.39 34.97 28.66
N SER A 29 56.35 34.91 29.44
CA SER A 29 56.41 34.55 30.89
C SER A 29 55.06 34.91 31.55
N THR A 30 54.32 33.93 31.97
CA THR A 30 53.60 33.90 33.29
C THR A 30 52.88 32.58 33.44
N HIS A 31 53.11 31.92 34.53
CA HIS A 31 52.42 30.71 34.93
C HIS A 31 50.91 30.95 35.07
N LEU A 32 50.12 30.24 34.27
CA LEU A 32 48.66 30.22 34.45
C LEU A 32 48.26 28.77 34.67
N SER A 33 47.85 28.49 35.90
CA SER A 33 47.23 27.22 36.30
C SER A 33 45.96 27.03 35.53
N ILE A 34 45.96 26.10 34.57
CA ILE A 34 44.76 25.67 33.86
C ILE A 34 44.02 24.69 34.74
N CYS A 35 42.97 25.16 35.46
CA CYS A 35 41.93 24.30 35.97
C CYS A 35 41.18 23.69 34.80
N LEU A 36 41.45 22.42 34.49
CA LEU A 36 40.58 21.62 33.60
C LEU A 36 39.24 21.41 34.34
N PHE A 37 38.27 22.24 34.00
CA PHE A 37 36.87 21.89 34.23
C PHE A 37 36.53 20.83 33.17
N ALA A 38 36.57 19.55 33.55
CA ALA A 38 35.92 18.47 32.87
C ALA A 38 34.41 18.74 32.98
N VAL A 39 33.83 19.39 31.99
CA VAL A 39 32.37 19.39 31.78
C VAL A 39 32.02 17.97 31.40
N SER A 40 31.64 17.17 32.38
CA SER A 40 30.97 15.90 32.14
C SER A 40 29.65 16.26 31.44
N CYS A 41 29.60 16.19 30.10
CA CYS A 41 28.37 16.05 29.37
C CYS A 41 27.76 14.72 29.84
N ASN A 42 26.95 14.76 30.89
CA ASN A 42 25.95 13.72 31.11
C ASN A 42 24.98 13.84 29.91
N ALA A 43 25.24 13.09 28.85
CA ALA A 43 24.23 12.75 27.88
C ALA A 43 23.13 12.03 28.68
N PHE A 44 22.04 12.72 29.00
CA PHE A 44 20.82 12.07 29.41
C PHE A 44 20.42 11.19 28.25
N SER A 45 20.78 9.90 28.31
CA SER A 45 20.20 8.88 27.46
C SER A 45 18.72 8.86 27.81
N ALA A 46 17.89 9.37 26.94
CA ALA A 46 16.45 9.20 27.06
C ALA A 46 16.17 7.69 27.10
N SER A 47 15.68 7.21 28.23
CA SER A 47 15.29 5.80 28.35
C SER A 47 13.91 5.64 27.73
N TYR A 48 13.86 4.99 26.55
CA TYR A 48 12.61 4.64 25.90
C TYR A 48 12.02 3.35 26.50
N ASP A 49 10.73 3.37 26.82
CA ASP A 49 9.99 2.18 27.28
C ASP A 49 9.60 1.33 26.07
N TYR A 50 10.52 0.48 25.61
CA TYR A 50 10.32 -0.38 24.45
C TYR A 50 9.36 -1.53 24.75
N ARG A 51 8.38 -1.73 23.87
CA ARG A 51 7.42 -2.84 23.90
C ARG A 51 7.67 -3.82 22.77
N HIS A 52 7.32 -5.09 22.96
CA HIS A 52 7.49 -6.17 21.98
C HIS A 52 6.60 -6.01 20.73
N GLY A 53 5.62 -5.11 20.76
CA GLY A 53 4.71 -4.81 19.67
C GLY A 53 3.92 -3.54 19.91
N THR A 54 3.10 -3.16 18.94
CA THR A 54 2.25 -1.96 19.00
C THR A 54 0.93 -2.20 18.26
N SER A 55 -0.13 -1.56 18.75
CA SER A 55 -1.44 -1.54 18.12
C SER A 55 -2.09 -0.19 18.35
N TYR A 56 -2.97 0.25 17.45
CA TYR A 56 -3.68 1.53 17.59
C TYR A 56 -5.20 1.37 17.74
N LEU A 57 -5.74 0.16 17.59
CA LEU A 57 -7.18 -0.08 17.73
C LEU A 57 -7.53 -0.83 19.01
N GLU A 58 -6.77 -1.86 19.34
CA GLU A 58 -7.07 -2.77 20.44
C GLU A 58 -5.78 -3.15 21.17
N PRO A 59 -5.84 -3.58 22.42
CA PRO A 59 -4.69 -4.17 23.10
C PRO A 59 -4.13 -5.35 22.30
N LEU A 60 -2.82 -5.55 22.37
CA LEU A 60 -2.15 -6.68 21.72
C LEU A 60 -2.72 -8.01 22.21
N LYS A 61 -3.07 -8.91 21.30
CA LYS A 61 -3.55 -10.27 21.60
C LYS A 61 -2.42 -11.15 22.14
N TYR A 62 -1.22 -11.02 21.56
CA TYR A 62 -0.08 -11.84 21.91
C TYR A 62 0.77 -11.12 22.95
N GLU A 63 1.01 -11.77 24.08
CA GLU A 63 1.86 -11.27 25.16
C GLU A 63 3.35 -11.30 24.76
N GLU A 64 4.21 -10.61 25.51
CA GLU A 64 5.62 -10.46 25.19
C GLU A 64 6.36 -11.80 24.95
N ASN A 65 5.99 -12.84 25.66
CA ASN A 65 6.62 -14.15 25.58
C ASN A 65 5.84 -15.18 24.75
N PHE A 66 4.99 -14.74 23.81
CA PHE A 66 4.28 -15.68 22.96
C PHE A 66 5.24 -16.56 22.15
N SER A 67 4.85 -17.81 21.92
CA SER A 67 5.72 -18.78 21.24
C SER A 67 5.62 -18.75 19.73
N HIS A 68 4.46 -18.48 19.19
CA HIS A 68 4.11 -18.38 17.75
C HIS A 68 2.72 -17.77 17.60
N PHE A 69 2.37 -17.32 16.42
CA PHE A 69 1.01 -16.91 16.11
C PHE A 69 0.06 -18.12 16.11
N GLU A 70 -1.15 -17.99 16.61
CA GLU A 70 -2.12 -19.09 16.72
C GLU A 70 -2.55 -19.68 15.38
N TYR A 71 -2.49 -18.90 14.31
CA TYR A 71 -2.89 -19.31 12.96
C TYR A 71 -1.81 -20.11 12.19
N VAL A 72 -0.65 -20.40 12.81
CA VAL A 72 0.41 -21.21 12.21
C VAL A 72 0.53 -22.57 12.88
N ASN A 73 1.02 -23.56 12.15
CA ASN A 73 1.46 -24.84 12.74
C ASN A 73 2.97 -24.76 13.03
N PRO A 74 3.40 -24.63 14.31
CA PRO A 74 4.81 -24.50 14.64
C PRO A 74 5.62 -25.77 14.30
N ASN A 75 4.95 -26.92 14.15
CA ASN A 75 5.52 -28.22 13.82
C ASN A 75 5.39 -28.58 12.34
N ALA A 76 5.03 -27.62 11.49
CA ALA A 76 4.93 -27.86 10.05
C ALA A 76 6.27 -28.38 9.49
N PRO A 77 6.25 -29.44 8.65
CA PRO A 77 7.48 -30.02 8.10
C PRO A 77 8.22 -29.00 7.24
N LYS A 78 9.55 -29.05 7.28
CA LYS A 78 10.42 -28.21 6.47
C LYS A 78 10.95 -29.00 5.27
N GLY A 79 10.86 -28.44 4.07
CA GLY A 79 11.37 -29.06 2.85
C GLY A 79 10.39 -28.98 1.69
N GLY A 80 10.69 -29.68 0.60
CA GLY A 80 9.85 -29.74 -0.59
C GLY A 80 9.86 -28.48 -1.45
N LEU A 81 9.08 -28.53 -2.52
CA LEU A 81 8.90 -27.49 -3.52
C LEU A 81 7.46 -26.98 -3.46
N LEU A 82 7.28 -25.67 -3.45
CA LEU A 82 6.00 -25.00 -3.70
C LEU A 82 6.04 -24.38 -5.09
N ARG A 83 5.09 -24.74 -5.95
CA ARG A 83 4.90 -24.12 -7.26
C ARG A 83 3.74 -23.13 -7.18
N ALA A 84 4.02 -21.87 -7.42
CA ALA A 84 3.05 -20.78 -7.42
C ALA A 84 3.01 -20.08 -8.79
N GLY A 85 1.95 -19.32 -9.06
CA GLY A 85 1.80 -18.55 -10.28
C GLY A 85 1.50 -17.08 -9.99
N GLU A 86 1.99 -16.21 -10.88
CA GLU A 86 1.68 -14.79 -10.91
C GLU A 86 1.30 -14.36 -12.34
N ILE A 87 0.45 -13.34 -12.46
CA ILE A 87 0.08 -12.80 -13.77
C ILE A 87 1.08 -11.74 -14.21
N GLY A 88 1.46 -11.79 -15.48
CA GLY A 88 2.36 -10.83 -16.12
C GLY A 88 3.73 -11.41 -16.43
N THR A 89 4.74 -10.58 -16.30
CA THR A 89 6.15 -10.89 -16.56
C THR A 89 7.01 -9.93 -15.74
N TYR A 90 8.34 -10.13 -15.75
CA TYR A 90 9.25 -9.23 -15.05
C TYR A 90 10.50 -8.93 -15.88
N ASP A 91 11.12 -7.79 -15.62
CA ASP A 91 12.40 -7.36 -16.17
C ASP A 91 13.28 -6.68 -15.10
N SER A 92 12.84 -6.72 -13.83
CA SER A 92 13.60 -6.14 -12.71
C SER A 92 13.36 -6.90 -11.40
N PHE A 93 14.42 -7.03 -10.61
CA PHE A 93 14.39 -7.45 -9.20
C PHE A 93 14.45 -6.26 -8.23
N ASN A 94 14.62 -5.05 -8.75
CA ASN A 94 14.56 -3.85 -7.93
C ASN A 94 13.10 -3.41 -7.76
N ASN A 95 12.54 -3.70 -6.59
CA ASN A 95 11.14 -3.44 -6.23
C ASN A 95 10.91 -2.07 -5.55
N ILE A 96 11.93 -1.22 -5.50
CA ILE A 96 11.89 0.10 -4.85
C ILE A 96 11.40 1.17 -5.82
N LEU A 97 11.59 0.95 -7.11
CA LEU A 97 11.34 1.92 -8.18
C LEU A 97 9.95 1.80 -8.80
N ASP A 98 9.54 2.89 -9.46
CA ASP A 98 8.41 2.90 -10.41
C ASP A 98 8.83 2.50 -11.84
N LYS A 99 10.09 2.07 -12.05
CA LYS A 99 10.64 1.71 -13.36
C LYS A 99 10.71 0.20 -13.53
N GLY A 100 10.43 -0.27 -14.75
CA GLY A 100 10.44 -1.68 -15.09
C GLY A 100 9.23 -2.44 -14.53
N ARG A 101 9.22 -3.75 -14.75
CA ARG A 101 8.24 -4.70 -14.22
C ARG A 101 8.92 -5.56 -13.17
N ILE A 102 8.54 -5.38 -11.93
CA ILE A 102 9.09 -6.14 -10.82
C ILE A 102 8.65 -7.60 -10.88
N ALA A 103 9.49 -8.50 -10.36
CA ALA A 103 9.16 -9.91 -10.18
C ALA A 103 8.08 -10.08 -9.09
N ALA A 104 6.80 -10.03 -9.49
CA ALA A 104 5.67 -10.19 -8.58
C ALA A 104 5.77 -11.52 -7.82
N GLY A 105 5.23 -11.55 -6.60
CA GLY A 105 5.22 -12.75 -5.77
C GLY A 105 6.52 -13.04 -5.01
N VAL A 106 7.62 -12.36 -5.31
CA VAL A 106 8.90 -12.54 -4.62
C VAL A 106 8.95 -11.75 -3.32
N ASP A 107 8.91 -10.45 -3.42
CA ASP A 107 8.80 -9.53 -2.28
C ASP A 107 8.21 -8.22 -2.77
N PHE A 108 7.10 -7.79 -2.20
CA PHE A 108 6.45 -6.54 -2.55
C PHE A 108 5.96 -5.85 -1.28
N LEU A 109 5.84 -4.53 -1.33
CA LEU A 109 5.38 -3.68 -0.24
C LEU A 109 4.18 -4.29 0.50
N GLY A 110 4.45 -5.06 1.52
CA GLY A 110 3.45 -5.54 2.47
C GLY A 110 2.88 -6.95 2.30
N THR A 111 3.12 -7.68 1.21
CA THR A 111 2.40 -8.95 0.97
C THR A 111 3.23 -10.20 1.21
N ARG A 112 4.48 -10.25 0.77
CA ARG A 112 5.37 -11.40 1.00
C ARG A 112 6.72 -10.89 1.54
N GLN A 113 7.25 -11.56 2.53
CA GLN A 113 8.48 -11.14 3.23
C GLN A 113 9.52 -12.24 3.05
N LEU A 114 9.92 -12.44 1.79
CA LEU A 114 10.77 -13.57 1.44
C LEU A 114 12.25 -13.19 1.40
N LEU A 115 12.60 -12.03 0.81
CA LEU A 115 13.98 -11.63 0.58
C LEU A 115 14.56 -10.76 1.70
N TYR A 116 13.75 -9.86 2.26
CA TYR A 116 14.19 -8.86 3.22
C TYR A 116 13.44 -8.99 4.54
N ASP A 117 14.12 -8.68 5.62
CA ASP A 117 13.46 -8.47 6.89
C ASP A 117 12.90 -7.05 7.00
N ARG A 118 11.97 -6.88 7.91
CA ARG A 118 11.28 -5.65 8.26
C ARG A 118 11.36 -5.43 9.76
N LEU A 119 11.14 -4.21 10.20
CA LEU A 119 11.18 -3.91 11.63
C LEU A 119 10.08 -4.65 12.38
N LEU A 120 8.85 -4.65 11.83
CA LEU A 120 7.67 -5.25 12.45
C LEU A 120 6.99 -6.28 11.55
N GLU A 121 6.33 -7.25 12.15
CA GLU A 121 5.45 -8.24 11.51
C GLU A 121 4.00 -8.00 11.91
N GLN A 122 3.11 -7.90 10.94
CA GLN A 122 1.68 -7.77 11.18
C GLN A 122 1.06 -9.12 11.55
N ALA A 123 0.30 -9.18 12.63
CA ALA A 123 -0.57 -10.32 12.91
C ALA A 123 -1.78 -10.28 11.97
N ILE A 124 -2.07 -11.40 11.29
CA ILE A 124 -3.18 -11.45 10.32
C ILE A 124 -4.55 -11.67 10.98
N ASP A 125 -4.57 -12.08 12.22
CA ASP A 125 -5.77 -12.31 13.05
C ASP A 125 -6.10 -11.13 13.98
N GLU A 126 -5.34 -10.03 13.86
CA GLU A 126 -5.59 -8.76 14.53
C GLU A 126 -5.63 -7.62 13.50
N PRO A 127 -6.60 -6.70 13.58
CA PRO A 127 -6.81 -5.70 12.53
C PRO A 127 -5.65 -4.71 12.39
N ALA A 128 -4.98 -4.34 13.48
CA ALA A 128 -4.02 -3.23 13.51
C ALA A 128 -2.85 -3.45 14.45
N SER A 129 -2.46 -4.71 14.69
CA SER A 129 -1.38 -5.08 15.61
C SER A 129 -0.13 -5.55 14.89
N TYR A 130 1.01 -5.10 15.36
CA TYR A 130 2.33 -5.36 14.81
C TYR A 130 3.29 -5.76 15.91
N TYR A 131 4.10 -6.77 15.66
CA TYR A 131 5.04 -7.37 16.61
C TYR A 131 6.46 -7.28 16.10
N GLY A 132 7.42 -7.16 17.00
CA GLY A 132 8.83 -7.03 16.65
C GLY A 132 9.37 -8.22 15.85
N ARG A 133 9.98 -7.93 14.69
CA ARG A 133 10.72 -8.90 13.88
C ARG A 133 12.20 -8.56 13.90
N LEU A 134 12.68 -7.67 13.03
CA LEU A 134 14.03 -7.12 13.12
C LEU A 134 14.17 -6.22 14.36
N ALA A 135 13.13 -5.44 14.67
CA ALA A 135 13.06 -4.73 15.93
C ALA A 135 12.81 -5.71 17.09
N SER A 136 13.58 -5.61 18.16
CA SER A 136 13.31 -6.27 19.43
C SER A 136 12.28 -5.52 20.26
N GLY A 137 12.12 -4.21 20.01
CA GLY A 137 11.17 -3.36 20.66
C GLY A 137 10.80 -2.14 19.84
N VAL A 138 9.63 -1.60 20.13
CA VAL A 138 9.10 -0.36 19.57
C VAL A 138 8.63 0.55 20.70
N TRP A 139 8.98 1.82 20.61
CA TRP A 139 8.47 2.89 21.46
C TRP A 139 7.74 3.92 20.63
N VAL A 140 6.66 4.47 21.15
CA VAL A 140 5.84 5.49 20.48
C VAL A 140 5.52 6.59 21.49
N ALA A 141 5.74 7.84 21.10
CA ALA A 141 5.35 8.99 21.90
C ALA A 141 3.82 9.14 21.97
N ASP A 142 3.29 9.67 23.06
CA ASP A 142 1.86 9.83 23.28
C ASP A 142 1.19 10.74 22.24
N ASP A 143 1.93 11.71 21.71
CA ASP A 143 1.47 12.62 20.65
C ASP A 143 1.63 12.06 19.23
N LEU A 144 2.14 10.83 19.10
CA LEU A 144 2.41 10.14 17.84
C LEU A 144 3.40 10.86 16.92
N LYS A 145 4.19 11.81 17.43
CA LYS A 145 5.16 12.57 16.62
C LYS A 145 6.56 12.00 16.62
N GLN A 146 6.83 11.08 17.51
CA GLN A 146 8.10 10.33 17.57
C GLN A 146 7.83 8.86 17.81
N PHE A 147 8.66 8.02 17.23
CA PHE A 147 8.72 6.60 17.54
C PHE A 147 10.13 6.08 17.33
N ALA A 148 10.51 5.09 18.14
CA ALA A 148 11.84 4.51 18.07
C ALA A 148 11.75 2.98 17.96
N PHE A 149 12.76 2.40 17.32
CA PHE A 149 12.94 0.95 17.24
C PHE A 149 14.27 0.57 17.84
N LYS A 150 14.25 -0.49 18.63
CA LYS A 150 15.45 -1.17 19.09
C LYS A 150 15.73 -2.35 18.17
N ILE A 151 16.87 -2.33 17.48
CA ILE A 151 17.26 -3.36 16.51
C ILE A 151 17.79 -4.58 17.27
N ARG A 152 17.45 -5.75 16.80
CA ARG A 152 17.80 -7.03 17.42
C ARG A 152 19.24 -7.39 17.16
N ASP A 153 19.95 -7.76 18.21
CA ASP A 153 21.28 -8.34 18.10
C ASP A 153 21.25 -9.68 17.35
N GLY A 154 22.34 -9.95 16.61
CA GLY A 154 22.51 -11.22 15.88
C GLY A 154 21.71 -11.32 14.58
N ALA A 155 21.12 -10.23 14.10
CA ALA A 155 20.61 -10.14 12.74
C ALA A 155 21.76 -9.94 11.75
N TYR A 156 21.72 -10.63 10.61
CA TYR A 156 22.75 -10.51 9.58
C TYR A 156 22.20 -10.69 8.17
N TRP A 157 22.90 -10.12 7.22
CA TRP A 157 22.65 -10.26 5.79
C TRP A 157 23.06 -11.65 5.29
N HIS A 158 22.62 -12.04 4.09
CA HIS A 158 22.93 -13.37 3.52
C HIS A 158 24.43 -13.60 3.27
N ASP A 159 25.24 -12.56 3.23
CA ASP A 159 26.70 -12.61 3.13
C ASP A 159 27.41 -12.70 4.50
N GLY A 160 26.65 -12.62 5.59
CA GLY A 160 27.15 -12.70 6.95
C GLY A 160 27.51 -11.36 7.59
N VAL A 161 27.37 -10.24 6.88
CA VAL A 161 27.56 -8.90 7.46
C VAL A 161 26.43 -8.62 8.47
N PRO A 162 26.73 -8.08 9.68
CA PRO A 162 25.71 -7.71 10.64
C PRO A 162 24.73 -6.67 10.08
N LEU A 163 23.44 -6.85 10.36
CA LEU A 163 22.40 -5.88 10.08
C LEU A 163 22.24 -4.97 11.30
N THR A 164 22.34 -3.67 11.11
CA THR A 164 22.46 -2.69 12.19
C THR A 164 21.45 -1.54 12.05
N ALA A 165 21.40 -0.68 13.07
CA ALA A 165 20.63 0.56 13.04
C ALA A 165 21.07 1.49 11.89
N ALA A 166 22.33 1.45 11.45
CA ALA A 166 22.83 2.22 10.32
C ALA A 166 22.11 1.84 9.02
N ASP A 167 21.93 0.53 8.75
CA ASP A 167 21.18 0.05 7.58
C ASP A 167 19.73 0.58 7.59
N VAL A 168 19.10 0.65 8.76
CA VAL A 168 17.75 1.20 8.90
C VAL A 168 17.72 2.69 8.54
N VAL A 169 18.64 3.48 9.09
CA VAL A 169 18.75 4.92 8.79
C VAL A 169 19.01 5.14 7.31
N TRP A 170 19.98 4.42 6.73
CA TRP A 170 20.29 4.51 5.31
C TRP A 170 19.09 4.13 4.44
N THR A 171 18.39 3.04 4.77
CA THR A 171 17.20 2.59 4.05
C THR A 171 16.17 3.70 3.93
N PHE A 172 15.75 4.29 5.04
CA PHE A 172 14.66 5.26 4.99
C PHE A 172 15.07 6.60 4.37
N LYS A 173 16.32 7.02 4.49
CA LYS A 173 16.85 8.16 3.73
C LYS A 173 16.79 7.88 2.23
N THR A 174 17.25 6.72 1.79
CA THR A 174 17.25 6.30 0.39
C THR A 174 15.82 6.15 -0.15
N LEU A 175 14.91 5.56 0.62
CA LEU A 175 13.50 5.41 0.22
C LEU A 175 12.79 6.77 0.06
N LYS A 176 13.10 7.75 0.90
CA LYS A 176 12.57 9.12 0.76
C LYS A 176 13.08 9.82 -0.50
N GLU A 177 14.33 9.60 -0.88
CA GLU A 177 14.96 10.25 -2.02
C GLU A 177 14.64 9.54 -3.34
N SER A 178 14.85 8.23 -3.39
CA SER A 178 14.87 7.43 -4.62
C SER A 178 13.72 6.43 -4.76
N GLY A 179 12.92 6.23 -3.72
CA GLY A 179 11.79 5.31 -3.74
C GLY A 179 10.71 5.69 -4.75
N SER A 180 9.83 4.75 -5.07
CA SER A 180 8.65 5.01 -5.91
C SER A 180 7.79 6.15 -5.37
N ALA A 181 6.93 6.73 -6.21
CA ALA A 181 6.02 7.80 -5.78
C ALA A 181 5.16 7.36 -4.58
N ALA A 182 4.70 6.11 -4.57
CA ALA A 182 3.92 5.54 -3.45
C ALA A 182 4.74 5.48 -2.16
N ILE A 183 6.01 5.06 -2.22
CA ILE A 183 6.93 5.02 -1.07
C ILE A 183 7.16 6.44 -0.54
N ARG A 184 7.51 7.39 -1.41
CA ARG A 184 7.73 8.78 -1.00
C ARG A 184 6.49 9.41 -0.39
N THR A 185 5.30 9.12 -0.94
CA THR A 185 4.02 9.56 -0.36
C THR A 185 3.77 8.92 1.01
N ALA A 186 4.08 7.65 1.20
CA ALA A 186 3.91 7.00 2.50
C ALA A 186 4.86 7.55 3.58
N LEU A 187 6.01 8.09 3.18
CA LEU A 187 7.05 8.63 4.08
C LEU A 187 7.09 10.17 4.11
N TRP A 188 6.13 10.87 3.50
CA TRP A 188 6.21 12.32 3.31
C TRP A 188 6.24 13.12 4.63
N GLU A 189 5.56 12.63 5.67
CA GLU A 189 5.52 13.27 7.00
C GLU A 189 6.79 13.03 7.82
N LEU A 190 7.66 12.11 7.40
CA LEU A 190 8.88 11.78 8.13
C LEU A 190 9.90 12.93 8.01
N GLU A 191 10.22 13.60 9.12
CA GLU A 191 11.16 14.73 9.17
C GLU A 191 12.60 14.24 9.33
N THR A 192 12.90 13.59 10.45
CA THR A 192 14.24 13.10 10.75
C THR A 192 14.29 11.58 10.99
N ILE A 193 15.46 11.00 10.72
CA ILE A 193 15.78 9.60 10.94
C ILE A 193 17.18 9.59 11.55
N GLU A 194 17.28 9.22 12.83
CA GLU A 194 18.51 9.38 13.61
C GLU A 194 18.89 8.07 14.29
N GLN A 195 20.14 7.67 14.11
CA GLN A 195 20.72 6.61 14.94
C GLN A 195 21.09 7.22 16.29
N ILE A 196 20.39 6.84 17.36
CA ILE A 196 20.59 7.36 18.70
C ILE A 196 21.49 6.48 19.58
N SER A 197 21.67 5.22 19.18
CA SER A 197 22.65 4.28 19.73
C SER A 197 23.06 3.26 18.65
N PRO A 198 24.00 2.35 18.90
CA PRO A 198 24.40 1.32 17.93
C PRO A 198 23.23 0.43 17.46
N ASP A 199 22.20 0.26 18.28
CA ASP A 199 21.05 -0.61 18.06
C ASP A 199 19.69 0.13 18.09
N GLU A 200 19.67 1.47 18.15
CA GLU A 200 18.42 2.22 18.25
C GLU A 200 18.31 3.31 17.18
N VAL A 201 17.11 3.40 16.60
CA VAL A 201 16.77 4.41 15.59
C VAL A 201 15.54 5.18 16.02
N LEU A 202 15.63 6.51 16.03
CA LEU A 202 14.55 7.44 16.31
C LEU A 202 14.05 8.03 15.00
N PHE A 203 12.72 8.05 14.84
CA PHE A 203 12.00 8.69 13.76
C PHE A 203 11.18 9.85 14.30
N THR A 204 11.30 11.02 13.68
CA THR A 204 10.52 12.21 14.06
C THR A 204 9.65 12.63 12.90
N ILE A 205 8.40 12.91 13.17
CA ILE A 205 7.39 13.37 12.21
C ILE A 205 7.43 14.89 12.13
N SER A 206 7.13 15.45 10.96
CA SER A 206 7.04 16.88 10.71
C SER A 206 6.18 17.60 11.77
N PRO A 207 6.63 18.73 12.33
CA PRO A 207 5.87 19.51 13.32
C PRO A 207 4.48 19.92 12.83
N ASN A 208 4.32 20.08 11.52
CA ASN A 208 3.04 20.45 10.88
C ASN A 208 2.06 19.28 10.73
N SER A 209 2.49 18.05 10.96
CA SER A 209 1.62 16.87 10.97
C SER A 209 0.86 16.78 12.30
N GLN A 210 -0.34 16.23 12.25
CA GLN A 210 -1.12 15.91 13.45
C GLN A 210 -0.61 14.65 14.18
N GLY A 211 0.37 13.95 13.58
CA GLY A 211 0.77 12.62 14.00
C GLY A 211 -0.21 11.55 13.49
N SER A 212 0.31 10.40 13.12
CA SER A 212 -0.52 9.30 12.62
C SER A 212 0.17 7.96 12.86
N PRO A 213 -0.55 6.95 13.35
CA PRO A 213 0.00 5.60 13.44
C PRO A 213 0.33 5.01 12.06
N ASN A 214 -0.25 5.53 10.97
CA ASN A 214 -0.01 5.04 9.62
C ASN A 214 1.46 5.11 9.22
N LEU A 215 2.17 6.19 9.58
CA LEU A 215 3.59 6.32 9.27
C LEU A 215 4.43 5.29 10.04
N LEU A 216 4.15 5.09 11.33
CA LEU A 216 4.80 4.04 12.14
C LEU A 216 4.65 2.66 11.48
N PHE A 217 3.42 2.31 11.04
CA PHE A 217 3.17 1.02 10.39
C PHE A 217 3.78 0.93 9.00
N ALA A 218 3.82 2.02 8.24
CA ALA A 218 4.53 2.07 6.97
C ALA A 218 6.03 1.78 7.20
N VAL A 219 6.67 2.51 8.12
CA VAL A 219 8.08 2.30 8.50
C VAL A 219 8.31 0.86 9.00
N GLY A 220 7.44 0.36 9.88
CA GLY A 220 7.55 -1.02 10.41
C GLY A 220 7.48 -2.11 9.34
N ARG A 221 6.84 -1.84 8.21
CA ARG A 221 6.57 -2.81 7.12
C ARG A 221 7.49 -2.68 5.91
N PHE A 222 8.20 -1.60 5.74
CA PHE A 222 9.14 -1.48 4.62
C PHE A 222 10.33 -2.43 4.78
N PRO A 223 10.83 -3.01 3.67
CA PRO A 223 12.03 -3.83 3.70
C PRO A 223 13.24 -2.99 4.12
N ILE A 224 14.09 -3.55 4.98
CA ILE A 224 15.39 -2.96 5.29
C ILE A 224 16.39 -3.41 4.24
N LEU A 225 17.21 -2.50 3.76
CA LEU A 225 18.11 -2.66 2.63
C LEU A 225 19.58 -2.60 3.07
N PRO A 226 20.48 -3.41 2.49
CA PRO A 226 21.90 -3.44 2.83
C PRO A 226 22.65 -2.24 2.22
N GLU A 227 23.07 -1.29 3.07
CA GLU A 227 23.85 -0.12 2.64
C GLU A 227 25.11 -0.55 1.87
N HIS A 228 25.93 -1.46 2.44
CA HIS A 228 27.19 -1.93 1.87
C HIS A 228 27.05 -2.61 0.49
N TYR A 229 25.89 -3.19 0.18
CA TYR A 229 25.61 -3.73 -1.14
C TYR A 229 25.27 -2.63 -2.14
N TRP A 230 24.36 -1.71 -1.73
CA TRP A 230 23.86 -0.67 -2.62
C TRP A 230 24.87 0.47 -2.87
N GLU A 231 25.85 0.68 -1.99
CA GLU A 231 26.99 1.58 -2.26
C GLU A 231 27.75 1.22 -3.55
N ASN A 232 27.76 -0.07 -3.92
CA ASN A 232 28.40 -0.58 -5.12
C ASN A 232 27.42 -0.87 -6.27
N HIS A 233 26.14 -0.54 -6.12
CA HIS A 233 25.07 -0.78 -7.08
C HIS A 233 24.12 0.40 -7.12
N ASP A 234 23.81 0.87 -8.35
CA ASP A 234 22.86 1.97 -8.52
C ASP A 234 21.42 1.50 -8.22
N ILE A 235 20.87 1.97 -7.10
CA ILE A 235 19.50 1.65 -6.66
C ILE A 235 18.42 2.34 -7.53
N THR A 236 18.80 3.30 -8.38
CA THR A 236 17.87 4.08 -9.22
C THR A 236 17.59 3.47 -10.59
N VAL A 237 18.21 2.31 -10.88
CA VAL A 237 18.05 1.60 -12.16
C VAL A 237 17.40 0.23 -11.98
N THR A 238 16.75 -0.25 -13.04
CA THR A 238 16.26 -1.62 -13.11
C THR A 238 17.43 -2.59 -13.18
N THR A 239 17.30 -3.76 -12.55
CA THR A 239 18.34 -4.78 -12.55
C THR A 239 17.73 -6.18 -12.48
N LEU A 240 18.36 -7.14 -13.19
CA LEU A 240 18.12 -8.57 -13.03
C LEU A 240 19.19 -9.25 -12.16
N LYS A 241 20.12 -8.48 -11.60
CA LYS A 241 21.04 -9.01 -10.60
C LYS A 241 20.27 -9.28 -9.31
N PRO A 242 20.29 -10.53 -8.78
CA PRO A 242 19.66 -10.86 -7.51
C PRO A 242 20.18 -9.95 -6.39
N PRO A 243 19.30 -9.24 -5.67
CA PRO A 243 19.72 -8.38 -4.59
C PRO A 243 20.16 -9.18 -3.37
N LEU A 244 21.06 -8.62 -2.57
CA LEU A 244 21.44 -9.14 -1.27
C LEU A 244 20.29 -8.90 -0.29
N GLY A 245 19.82 -9.95 0.37
CA GLY A 245 18.73 -9.90 1.35
C GLY A 245 19.18 -10.33 2.75
N SER A 246 18.26 -10.23 3.70
CA SER A 246 18.40 -10.73 5.09
C SER A 246 17.33 -11.77 5.44
N GLY A 247 16.32 -11.92 4.58
CA GLY A 247 15.10 -12.68 4.83
C GLY A 247 15.24 -14.20 4.74
N PRO A 248 14.12 -14.93 4.90
CA PRO A 248 14.13 -16.39 4.95
C PRO A 248 14.42 -17.08 3.62
N TYR A 249 14.35 -16.37 2.49
CA TYR A 249 14.66 -16.88 1.16
C TYR A 249 15.64 -15.97 0.41
N ARG A 250 16.31 -16.56 -0.59
CA ARG A 250 17.12 -15.84 -1.56
C ARG A 250 16.86 -16.36 -2.96
N PHE A 251 17.19 -15.57 -3.98
CA PHE A 251 17.16 -16.05 -5.37
C PHE A 251 18.08 -17.26 -5.55
N ASP A 252 17.61 -18.25 -6.31
CA ASP A 252 18.36 -19.44 -6.69
C ASP A 252 18.59 -19.48 -8.20
N GLU A 253 17.54 -19.69 -8.96
CA GLU A 253 17.55 -19.78 -10.43
C GLU A 253 16.40 -18.93 -10.99
N PHE A 254 16.56 -18.41 -12.21
CA PHE A 254 15.48 -17.70 -12.89
C PHE A 254 15.65 -17.73 -14.42
N ASP A 255 14.53 -17.65 -15.14
CA ASP A 255 14.47 -17.33 -16.56
C ASP A 255 13.62 -16.07 -16.71
N THR A 256 14.24 -15.01 -17.21
CA THR A 256 13.67 -13.66 -17.22
C THR A 256 12.29 -13.64 -17.86
N GLY A 257 11.32 -13.14 -17.10
CA GLY A 257 9.94 -13.02 -17.53
C GLY A 257 9.13 -14.31 -17.53
N ARG A 258 9.73 -15.45 -17.21
CA ARG A 258 9.09 -16.78 -17.23
C ARG A 258 8.95 -17.40 -15.86
N TYR A 259 10.02 -17.50 -15.08
CA TYR A 259 9.97 -18.05 -13.73
C TYR A 259 11.10 -17.53 -12.84
N VAL A 260 10.91 -17.69 -11.53
CA VAL A 260 11.90 -17.46 -10.49
C VAL A 260 11.87 -18.60 -9.50
N PHE A 261 13.03 -19.13 -9.11
CA PHE A 261 13.18 -20.01 -7.94
C PHE A 261 13.76 -19.23 -6.77
N LEU A 262 13.15 -19.43 -5.61
CA LEU A 262 13.65 -18.92 -4.32
C LEU A 262 14.02 -20.12 -3.46
N ARG A 263 15.24 -20.08 -2.88
CA ARG A 263 15.76 -21.10 -1.98
C ARG A 263 15.73 -20.63 -0.54
N ARG A 264 15.24 -21.46 0.35
CA ARG A 264 15.23 -21.17 1.79
C ARG A 264 16.65 -21.05 2.35
N VAL A 265 16.89 -20.05 3.16
CA VAL A 265 18.15 -19.82 3.87
C VAL A 265 18.18 -20.70 5.11
N LYS A 266 19.06 -21.72 5.13
CA LYS A 266 19.10 -22.74 6.21
C LYS A 266 19.44 -22.16 7.57
N ASN A 267 20.35 -21.20 7.60
CA ASN A 267 20.82 -20.49 8.81
C ASN A 267 20.19 -19.10 8.95
N TYR A 268 18.97 -18.92 8.44
CA TYR A 268 18.25 -17.65 8.61
C TYR A 268 18.21 -17.24 10.09
N TRP A 269 18.72 -16.05 10.39
CA TRP A 269 18.90 -15.55 11.76
C TRP A 269 17.57 -15.49 12.53
N GLY A 270 16.49 -15.09 11.86
CA GLY A 270 15.16 -14.87 12.47
C GLY A 270 14.27 -16.12 12.50
N ARG A 271 14.78 -17.32 12.19
CA ARG A 271 13.96 -18.55 12.04
C ARG A 271 13.20 -18.96 13.31
N ASP A 272 13.76 -18.66 14.48
CA ASP A 272 13.22 -19.07 15.79
C ASP A 272 12.42 -17.96 16.49
N LEU A 273 12.30 -16.79 15.87
CA LEU A 273 11.48 -15.70 16.37
C LEU A 273 10.01 -16.12 16.44
N PRO A 274 9.25 -15.73 17.48
CA PRO A 274 7.83 -16.05 17.62
C PRO A 274 7.01 -15.71 16.38
N VAL A 275 7.26 -14.54 15.77
CA VAL A 275 6.59 -14.07 14.55
C VAL A 275 6.89 -14.90 13.30
N ASN A 276 7.95 -15.71 13.30
CA ASN A 276 8.41 -16.52 12.16
C ASN A 276 8.23 -18.03 12.38
N ARG A 277 8.07 -18.47 13.63
CA ARG A 277 7.92 -19.89 13.94
C ARG A 277 6.69 -20.49 13.24
N GLY A 278 6.85 -21.65 12.61
CA GLY A 278 5.80 -22.32 11.84
C GLY A 278 5.65 -21.78 10.40
N ARG A 279 6.45 -20.78 10.00
CA ARG A 279 6.43 -20.17 8.66
C ARG A 279 7.66 -20.59 7.83
N TYR A 280 7.69 -20.24 6.55
CA TYR A 280 8.82 -20.48 5.64
C TYR A 280 9.22 -21.98 5.55
N ASN A 281 8.22 -22.82 5.27
CA ASN A 281 8.34 -24.28 5.39
C ASN A 281 8.99 -24.93 4.18
N TYR A 282 8.78 -24.40 2.97
CA TYR A 282 9.29 -24.98 1.74
C TYR A 282 10.79 -24.73 1.56
N GLU A 283 11.51 -25.74 1.04
CA GLU A 283 12.93 -25.60 0.68
C GLU A 283 13.12 -24.73 -0.55
N LEU A 284 12.22 -24.93 -1.54
CA LEU A 284 12.16 -24.17 -2.79
C LEU A 284 10.76 -23.61 -3.00
N ILE A 285 10.70 -22.40 -3.53
CA ILE A 285 9.48 -21.80 -4.06
C ILE A 285 9.75 -21.47 -5.52
N LYS A 286 8.95 -22.04 -6.43
CA LYS A 286 8.94 -21.65 -7.84
C LYS A 286 7.78 -20.71 -8.09
N ILE A 287 8.02 -19.61 -8.78
CA ILE A 287 7.00 -18.66 -9.22
C ILE A 287 7.04 -18.63 -10.75
N ASP A 288 6.01 -19.18 -11.39
CA ASP A 288 5.84 -19.12 -12.85
C ASP A 288 4.99 -17.89 -13.21
N TYR A 289 5.34 -17.21 -14.30
CA TYR A 289 4.63 -16.01 -14.77
C TYR A 289 3.76 -16.37 -15.97
N PHE A 290 2.46 -16.06 -15.86
CA PHE A 290 1.45 -16.39 -16.86
C PHE A 290 0.93 -15.12 -17.52
N ARG A 291 0.58 -15.23 -18.80
CA ARG A 291 0.07 -14.10 -19.58
C ARG A 291 -1.27 -13.58 -19.05
N ASP A 292 -2.16 -14.48 -18.66
CA ASP A 292 -3.50 -14.16 -18.20
C ASP A 292 -4.07 -15.22 -17.23
N GLU A 293 -5.17 -14.85 -16.58
CA GLU A 293 -5.86 -15.63 -15.58
C GLU A 293 -6.33 -17.01 -16.11
N ASN A 294 -6.79 -17.09 -17.36
CA ASN A 294 -7.32 -18.36 -17.90
C ASN A 294 -6.19 -19.37 -18.11
N ILE A 295 -5.03 -18.90 -18.62
CA ILE A 295 -3.85 -19.76 -18.78
C ILE A 295 -3.38 -20.27 -17.41
N MET A 296 -3.39 -19.40 -16.39
CA MET A 296 -3.01 -19.82 -15.03
C MET A 296 -4.01 -20.81 -14.41
N VAL A 297 -5.32 -20.72 -14.71
CA VAL A 297 -6.31 -21.72 -14.32
C VAL A 297 -6.00 -23.08 -14.96
N GLU A 298 -5.66 -23.11 -16.25
CA GLU A 298 -5.28 -24.34 -16.92
C GLU A 298 -3.97 -24.93 -16.37
N ALA A 299 -3.04 -24.07 -15.92
CA ALA A 299 -1.82 -24.52 -15.23
C ALA A 299 -2.13 -25.20 -13.87
N VAL A 300 -3.13 -24.70 -13.13
CA VAL A 300 -3.64 -25.38 -11.91
C VAL A 300 -4.21 -26.77 -12.26
N LYS A 301 -5.07 -26.84 -13.27
CA LYS A 301 -5.70 -28.11 -13.69
C LYS A 301 -4.67 -29.11 -14.21
N GLY A 302 -3.62 -28.62 -14.87
CA GLY A 302 -2.51 -29.42 -15.41
C GLY A 302 -1.43 -29.77 -14.41
N ASP A 303 -1.62 -29.52 -13.11
CA ASP A 303 -0.63 -29.76 -12.05
C ASP A 303 0.72 -29.06 -12.29
N VAL A 304 0.70 -27.86 -12.87
CA VAL A 304 1.90 -27.03 -13.08
C VAL A 304 2.18 -26.17 -11.84
N ILE A 305 1.12 -25.69 -11.17
CA ILE A 305 1.19 -24.92 -9.93
C ILE A 305 0.36 -25.58 -8.83
N ASP A 306 0.83 -25.48 -7.59
CA ASP A 306 0.25 -26.14 -6.41
C ASP A 306 -0.77 -25.26 -5.70
N VAL A 307 -0.59 -23.95 -5.75
CA VAL A 307 -1.42 -22.99 -5.02
C VAL A 307 -1.72 -21.77 -5.86
N ARG A 308 -2.98 -21.33 -5.80
CA ARG A 308 -3.43 -20.09 -6.42
C ARG A 308 -4.35 -19.33 -5.46
N ASN A 309 -4.11 -18.04 -5.33
CA ASN A 309 -5.05 -17.13 -4.71
C ASN A 309 -6.02 -16.61 -5.78
N GLU A 310 -7.29 -17.06 -5.71
CA GLU A 310 -8.32 -16.68 -6.67
C GLU A 310 -9.10 -15.47 -6.20
N THR A 311 -9.09 -14.41 -6.99
CA THR A 311 -9.79 -13.14 -6.71
C THR A 311 -10.96 -12.88 -7.65
N VAL A 312 -11.11 -13.70 -8.71
CA VAL A 312 -12.16 -13.54 -9.72
C VAL A 312 -13.31 -14.51 -9.45
N SER A 313 -14.44 -13.99 -8.98
CA SER A 313 -15.62 -14.80 -8.60
C SER A 313 -16.13 -15.72 -9.73
N LYS A 314 -16.12 -15.25 -10.98
CA LYS A 314 -16.47 -16.08 -12.15
C LYS A 314 -15.58 -17.31 -12.29
N ILE A 315 -14.26 -17.15 -12.11
CA ILE A 315 -13.30 -18.24 -12.17
C ILE A 315 -13.49 -19.15 -10.96
N TRP A 316 -13.67 -18.57 -9.77
CA TRP A 316 -13.97 -19.33 -8.56
C TRP A 316 -15.16 -20.26 -8.73
N VAL A 317 -16.26 -19.80 -9.33
CA VAL A 317 -17.49 -20.57 -9.49
C VAL A 317 -17.39 -21.57 -10.64
N LYS A 318 -16.85 -21.17 -11.78
CA LYS A 318 -16.90 -21.94 -13.04
C LYS A 318 -15.57 -22.52 -13.51
N GLY A 319 -14.44 -21.93 -13.05
CA GLY A 319 -13.12 -22.25 -13.58
C GLY A 319 -12.55 -23.58 -13.07
N TYR A 320 -12.96 -24.02 -11.89
CA TYR A 320 -12.36 -25.16 -11.18
C TYR A 320 -13.25 -26.41 -11.17
N ASP A 321 -13.97 -26.67 -12.26
CA ASP A 321 -14.71 -27.92 -12.45
C ASP A 321 -13.84 -28.90 -13.23
N PHE A 322 -13.13 -29.82 -12.53
CA PHE A 322 -12.20 -30.77 -13.12
C PHE A 322 -11.98 -32.01 -12.24
N PRO A 323 -11.51 -33.14 -12.82
CA PRO A 323 -11.48 -34.42 -12.12
C PRO A 323 -10.72 -34.45 -10.80
N ALA A 324 -9.57 -33.76 -10.70
CA ALA A 324 -8.77 -33.76 -9.47
C ALA A 324 -9.50 -33.09 -8.29
N LEU A 325 -10.36 -32.05 -8.55
CA LEU A 325 -11.21 -31.47 -7.53
C LEU A 325 -12.24 -32.50 -7.03
N HIS A 326 -12.90 -33.23 -7.94
CA HIS A 326 -13.91 -34.22 -7.59
C HIS A 326 -13.33 -35.43 -6.85
N GLN A 327 -12.06 -35.77 -7.13
CA GLN A 327 -11.31 -36.83 -6.45
C GLN A 327 -10.69 -36.39 -5.11
N GLY A 328 -10.83 -35.11 -4.72
CA GLY A 328 -10.25 -34.58 -3.49
C GLY A 328 -8.72 -34.38 -3.53
N LEU A 329 -8.10 -34.47 -4.71
CA LEU A 329 -6.69 -34.21 -4.93
C LEU A 329 -6.39 -32.70 -4.98
N PHE A 330 -7.39 -31.90 -5.24
CA PHE A 330 -7.37 -30.45 -5.22
C PHE A 330 -8.46 -29.92 -4.28
N LYS A 331 -8.18 -28.87 -3.52
CA LYS A 331 -9.13 -28.24 -2.59
C LYS A 331 -9.40 -26.79 -2.97
N LYS A 332 -10.66 -26.40 -2.86
CA LYS A 332 -11.08 -24.99 -2.90
C LYS A 332 -11.47 -24.57 -1.50
N GLU A 333 -10.91 -23.48 -1.03
CA GLU A 333 -11.22 -22.94 0.30
C GLU A 333 -11.50 -21.45 0.20
N LEU A 334 -12.65 -21.02 0.74
CA LEU A 334 -13.02 -19.62 0.83
C LEU A 334 -12.47 -19.05 2.14
N VAL A 335 -11.40 -18.27 2.04
CA VAL A 335 -10.80 -17.62 3.20
C VAL A 335 -11.50 -16.28 3.44
N ARG A 336 -12.12 -16.14 4.61
CA ARG A 336 -12.66 -14.87 5.07
C ARG A 336 -11.56 -14.11 5.82
N LEU A 337 -11.28 -12.92 5.35
CA LEU A 337 -10.30 -12.05 6.01
C LEU A 337 -10.99 -11.24 7.10
N SER A 338 -10.44 -11.30 8.32
CA SER A 338 -10.94 -10.53 9.48
C SER A 338 -10.45 -9.08 9.50
N ARG A 339 -9.66 -8.67 8.50
CA ARG A 339 -9.15 -7.31 8.44
C ARG A 339 -10.23 -6.29 8.05
N PRO A 340 -10.21 -5.09 8.64
CA PRO A 340 -10.96 -3.97 8.10
C PRO A 340 -10.35 -3.57 6.75
N TRP A 341 -11.10 -3.80 5.68
CA TRP A 341 -10.64 -3.44 4.33
C TRP A 341 -11.07 -2.04 3.92
N GLY A 342 -12.07 -1.49 4.64
CA GLY A 342 -12.70 -0.25 4.24
C GLY A 342 -13.46 -0.41 2.93
N LEU A 343 -13.48 0.64 2.12
CA LEU A 343 -13.98 0.58 0.76
C LEU A 343 -12.95 -0.12 -0.12
N TRP A 344 -13.32 -1.27 -0.64
CA TRP A 344 -12.52 -1.99 -1.63
C TRP A 344 -13.15 -1.80 -3.00
N TRP A 345 -12.37 -1.24 -3.95
CA TRP A 345 -12.83 -1.00 -5.30
C TRP A 345 -13.96 0.03 -5.43
N PRO A 346 -13.82 1.23 -4.87
CA PRO A 346 -14.80 2.29 -5.07
C PRO A 346 -14.76 2.79 -6.51
N MET A 347 -15.92 3.15 -7.08
CA MET A 347 -15.94 3.99 -8.28
C MET A 347 -15.41 5.37 -7.92
N MET A 348 -14.34 5.79 -8.57
CA MET A 348 -13.72 7.11 -8.38
C MET A 348 -14.15 8.06 -9.49
N TRP A 349 -14.54 9.28 -9.10
CA TRP A 349 -14.85 10.37 -10.01
C TRP A 349 -13.74 11.42 -9.99
N ASN A 350 -13.32 11.87 -11.17
CA ASN A 350 -12.30 12.92 -11.28
C ASN A 350 -12.90 14.29 -10.96
N LEU A 351 -12.64 14.81 -9.75
CA LEU A 351 -13.17 16.10 -9.29
C LEU A 351 -12.50 17.32 -9.93
N ASP A 352 -11.43 17.16 -10.72
CA ASP A 352 -10.89 18.22 -11.58
C ASP A 352 -11.84 18.52 -12.76
N ARG A 353 -12.82 17.66 -13.01
CA ARG A 353 -13.89 17.90 -13.97
C ARG A 353 -15.04 18.63 -13.26
N PRO A 354 -15.39 19.88 -13.65
CA PRO A 354 -16.41 20.69 -12.96
C PRO A 354 -17.75 19.97 -12.76
N ARG A 355 -18.18 19.16 -13.77
CA ARG A 355 -19.43 18.38 -13.73
C ARG A 355 -19.52 17.37 -12.57
N PHE A 356 -18.38 16.93 -12.00
CA PHE A 356 -18.35 16.00 -10.86
C PHE A 356 -18.14 16.69 -9.51
N GLN A 357 -17.94 18.00 -9.47
CA GLN A 357 -17.76 18.74 -8.21
C GLN A 357 -19.06 18.85 -7.42
N ASP A 358 -20.21 18.93 -8.10
CA ASP A 358 -21.50 18.93 -7.44
C ASP A 358 -21.80 17.55 -6.83
N VAL A 359 -22.07 17.53 -5.52
CA VAL A 359 -22.39 16.29 -4.80
C VAL A 359 -23.65 15.62 -5.32
N ARG A 360 -24.63 16.40 -5.79
CA ARG A 360 -25.91 15.90 -6.34
C ARG A 360 -25.68 15.11 -7.60
N VAL A 361 -24.74 15.53 -8.46
CA VAL A 361 -24.31 14.76 -9.64
C VAL A 361 -23.73 13.41 -9.23
N ARG A 362 -22.85 13.37 -8.23
CA ARG A 362 -22.26 12.11 -7.77
C ARG A 362 -23.29 11.19 -7.09
N GLU A 363 -24.24 11.74 -6.36
CA GLU A 363 -25.35 11.00 -5.79
C GLU A 363 -26.28 10.45 -6.89
N ALA A 364 -26.57 11.23 -7.93
CA ALA A 364 -27.32 10.77 -9.10
C ALA A 364 -26.66 9.60 -9.82
N LEU A 365 -25.32 9.69 -10.04
CA LEU A 365 -24.54 8.61 -10.63
C LEU A 365 -24.57 7.33 -9.79
N TRP A 366 -24.60 7.47 -8.46
CA TRP A 366 -24.71 6.33 -7.57
C TRP A 366 -26.09 5.65 -7.65
N TYR A 367 -27.21 6.42 -7.76
CA TYR A 367 -28.54 5.86 -7.98
C TYR A 367 -28.65 5.03 -9.26
N LEU A 368 -27.83 5.30 -10.26
CA LEU A 368 -27.79 4.55 -11.52
C LEU A 368 -26.99 3.24 -11.44
N SER A 369 -26.22 3.04 -10.36
CA SER A 369 -25.46 1.80 -10.12
C SER A 369 -26.32 0.80 -9.35
N ASP A 370 -26.53 -0.40 -9.92
CA ASP A 370 -27.21 -1.50 -9.24
C ASP A 370 -26.20 -2.56 -8.79
N PHE A 371 -25.59 -2.33 -7.62
CA PHE A 371 -24.68 -3.28 -7.01
C PHE A 371 -25.33 -4.65 -6.78
N PHE A 372 -26.59 -4.70 -6.35
CA PHE A 372 -27.23 -5.96 -5.98
C PHE A 372 -27.45 -6.86 -7.20
N TRP A 373 -27.84 -6.28 -8.35
CA TRP A 373 -27.91 -7.01 -9.61
C TRP A 373 -26.51 -7.46 -10.07
N THR A 374 -25.55 -6.54 -10.08
CA THR A 374 -24.16 -6.81 -10.50
C THR A 374 -23.56 -7.93 -9.65
N ASN A 375 -23.72 -7.85 -8.31
CA ASN A 375 -23.24 -8.89 -7.40
C ASN A 375 -23.87 -10.24 -7.67
N ARG A 376 -25.21 -10.29 -7.81
CA ARG A 376 -25.93 -11.54 -8.07
C ARG A 376 -25.57 -12.17 -9.42
N ILE A 377 -25.52 -11.39 -10.49
CA ILE A 377 -25.43 -11.90 -11.87
C ILE A 377 -23.97 -12.02 -12.33
N LEU A 378 -23.16 -11.01 -12.09
CA LEU A 378 -21.77 -10.98 -12.58
C LEU A 378 -20.76 -11.48 -11.56
N MET A 379 -21.00 -11.23 -10.27
CA MET A 379 -20.07 -11.59 -9.18
C MET A 379 -20.52 -12.84 -8.39
N HIS A 380 -21.62 -13.47 -8.81
CA HIS A 380 -22.14 -14.72 -8.22
C HIS A 380 -22.48 -14.65 -6.72
N GLY A 381 -22.77 -13.46 -6.18
CA GLY A 381 -23.13 -13.24 -4.78
C GLY A 381 -21.95 -13.25 -3.80
N TYR A 382 -20.72 -13.21 -4.27
CA TYR A 382 -19.53 -13.32 -3.41
C TYR A 382 -19.07 -12.01 -2.78
N TYR A 383 -19.67 -10.88 -3.12
CA TYR A 383 -19.26 -9.58 -2.62
C TYR A 383 -20.31 -8.99 -1.67
N ASN A 384 -19.86 -8.16 -0.76
CA ASN A 384 -20.72 -7.40 0.14
C ASN A 384 -20.76 -5.94 -0.28
N TYR A 385 -21.90 -5.29 -0.07
CA TYR A 385 -22.04 -3.87 -0.30
C TYR A 385 -21.32 -3.10 0.81
N ALA A 386 -20.25 -2.39 0.45
CA ALA A 386 -19.50 -1.58 1.40
C ALA A 386 -20.15 -0.18 1.52
N ASN A 387 -20.80 0.07 2.64
CA ASN A 387 -21.50 1.32 2.94
C ASN A 387 -20.74 2.24 3.91
N SER A 388 -19.50 1.93 4.21
CA SER A 388 -18.64 2.70 5.10
C SER A 388 -17.19 2.70 4.61
N PHE A 389 -16.47 3.80 4.81
CA PHE A 389 -15.01 3.84 4.65
C PHE A 389 -14.28 2.87 5.58
N PHE A 390 -14.92 2.51 6.69
CA PHE A 390 -14.40 1.58 7.69
C PHE A 390 -15.12 0.22 7.66
N TYR A 391 -15.68 -0.15 6.51
CA TYR A 391 -16.41 -1.41 6.34
C TYR A 391 -15.65 -2.60 6.93
N ASN A 392 -16.38 -3.52 7.57
CA ASN A 392 -15.84 -4.71 8.25
C ASN A 392 -14.92 -4.39 9.43
N SER A 393 -15.10 -3.25 10.09
CA SER A 393 -14.41 -2.89 11.32
C SER A 393 -15.37 -2.33 12.37
N LYS A 394 -14.93 -2.26 13.63
CA LYS A 394 -15.67 -1.61 14.71
C LYS A 394 -15.82 -0.09 14.54
N MET A 395 -15.07 0.51 13.61
CA MET A 395 -15.19 1.93 13.28
C MET A 395 -16.27 2.20 12.23
N ALA A 396 -16.87 1.18 11.64
CA ALA A 396 -17.98 1.34 10.70
C ALA A 396 -19.22 1.83 11.44
N ALA A 397 -19.74 2.99 11.05
CA ALA A 397 -20.98 3.52 11.61
C ALA A 397 -22.16 2.58 11.32
N SER A 398 -23.04 2.42 12.30
CA SER A 398 -24.26 1.65 12.20
C SER A 398 -25.37 2.32 13.02
N GLY A 399 -26.59 2.31 12.52
CA GLY A 399 -27.72 2.96 13.17
C GLY A 399 -27.66 4.49 13.11
N LEU A 400 -28.29 5.14 14.07
CA LEU A 400 -28.17 6.59 14.29
C LEU A 400 -26.98 6.89 15.19
N PRO A 401 -26.40 8.12 15.12
CA PRO A 401 -25.33 8.51 16.02
C PRO A 401 -25.70 8.33 17.49
N SER A 402 -24.78 7.78 18.26
CA SER A 402 -24.88 7.67 19.73
C SER A 402 -24.79 9.06 20.38
N GLU A 403 -25.12 9.18 21.68
CA GLU A 403 -24.99 10.44 22.41
C GLU A 403 -23.56 11.01 22.35
N ALA A 404 -22.54 10.18 22.51
CA ALA A 404 -21.14 10.59 22.41
C ALA A 404 -20.76 11.06 21.01
N GLU A 405 -21.27 10.41 19.96
CA GLU A 405 -21.06 10.85 18.56
C GLU A 405 -21.79 12.16 18.29
N LEU A 406 -23.00 12.36 18.85
CA LEU A 406 -23.75 13.61 18.72
C LEU A 406 -23.01 14.78 19.37
N GLU A 407 -22.34 14.61 20.51
CA GLU A 407 -21.48 15.64 21.12
C GLU A 407 -20.36 16.08 20.17
N LEU A 408 -19.74 15.15 19.46
CA LEU A 408 -18.69 15.43 18.47
C LEU A 408 -19.24 16.08 17.20
N LEU A 409 -20.44 15.74 16.79
CA LEU A 409 -21.08 16.22 15.57
C LEU A 409 -21.77 17.58 15.75
N GLU A 410 -22.16 17.96 16.97
CA GLU A 410 -22.93 19.19 17.24
C GLU A 410 -22.25 20.48 16.74
N PRO A 411 -20.92 20.68 16.86
CA PRO A 411 -20.22 21.84 16.29
C PRO A 411 -20.30 21.95 14.77
N TRP A 412 -20.71 20.88 14.10
CA TRP A 412 -20.83 20.76 12.65
C TRP A 412 -22.26 20.89 12.14
N ARG A 413 -23.26 21.04 13.04
CA ARG A 413 -24.65 21.23 12.67
C ARG A 413 -24.81 22.42 11.74
N GLY A 414 -25.54 22.22 10.62
CA GLY A 414 -25.67 23.20 9.54
C GLY A 414 -24.47 23.33 8.59
N LYS A 415 -23.36 22.61 8.86
CA LYS A 415 -22.20 22.51 7.95
C LYS A 415 -22.12 21.18 7.24
N ILE A 416 -22.76 20.15 7.79
CA ILE A 416 -22.90 18.81 7.20
C ILE A 416 -24.38 18.50 7.00
N PRO A 417 -24.73 17.55 6.10
CA PRO A 417 -26.13 17.24 5.82
C PRO A 417 -26.90 16.79 7.04
N ASP A 418 -28.11 17.29 7.24
CA ASP A 418 -28.99 16.92 8.38
C ASP A 418 -29.31 15.42 8.43
N LYS A 419 -29.28 14.74 7.29
CA LYS A 419 -29.47 13.28 7.22
C LYS A 419 -28.46 12.50 8.07
N VAL A 420 -27.27 13.06 8.38
CA VAL A 420 -26.27 12.46 9.28
C VAL A 420 -26.85 12.27 10.69
N TYR A 421 -27.71 13.17 11.15
CA TYR A 421 -28.32 13.14 12.49
C TYR A 421 -29.62 12.38 12.57
N THR A 422 -30.30 12.19 11.43
CA THR A 422 -31.71 11.77 11.40
C THR A 422 -31.97 10.45 10.67
N HIS A 423 -31.00 9.96 9.90
CA HIS A 423 -31.18 8.76 9.09
C HIS A 423 -30.00 7.81 9.24
N GLU A 424 -30.30 6.52 9.42
CA GLU A 424 -29.29 5.47 9.33
C GLU A 424 -28.79 5.37 7.88
N TRP A 425 -27.47 5.41 7.71
CA TRP A 425 -26.87 5.27 6.39
C TRP A 425 -26.76 3.80 5.98
N LYS A 426 -27.56 3.39 4.98
CA LYS A 426 -27.54 2.03 4.42
C LYS A 426 -26.99 1.96 2.98
N GLY A 427 -26.55 3.09 2.44
CA GLY A 427 -26.27 3.23 1.02
C GLY A 427 -27.55 3.21 0.17
N ILE A 428 -27.38 3.31 -1.14
CA ILE A 428 -28.51 3.28 -2.08
C ILE A 428 -28.93 1.83 -2.27
N GLN A 429 -30.20 1.55 -1.99
CA GLN A 429 -30.77 0.23 -2.16
C GLN A 429 -31.40 0.08 -3.55
N SER A 430 -31.40 -1.13 -4.09
CA SER A 430 -32.10 -1.49 -5.32
C SER A 430 -32.85 -2.81 -5.15
N ASP A 431 -33.75 -3.10 -6.07
CA ASP A 431 -34.44 -4.38 -6.15
C ASP A 431 -33.58 -5.50 -6.74
N GLY A 432 -32.38 -5.14 -7.24
CA GLY A 432 -31.42 -6.07 -7.83
C GLY A 432 -31.83 -6.62 -9.20
N TYR A 433 -32.68 -5.93 -9.96
CA TYR A 433 -33.06 -6.34 -11.32
C TYR A 433 -32.26 -5.63 -12.42
N GLY A 434 -31.32 -4.73 -12.07
CA GLY A 434 -30.43 -4.02 -12.99
C GLY A 434 -31.04 -2.75 -13.57
N TYR A 435 -32.35 -2.66 -13.60
CA TYR A 435 -33.14 -1.50 -14.00
C TYR A 435 -34.11 -1.14 -12.89
N ASN A 436 -33.73 -0.20 -12.04
CA ASN A 436 -34.60 0.29 -10.96
C ASN A 436 -35.21 1.64 -11.35
N ARG A 437 -36.49 1.65 -11.72
CA ARG A 437 -37.20 2.83 -12.21
C ARG A 437 -37.20 3.98 -11.20
N GLU A 438 -37.37 3.68 -9.91
CA GLU A 438 -37.40 4.70 -8.86
C GLU A 438 -36.02 5.33 -8.67
N ASN A 439 -34.97 4.53 -8.67
CA ASN A 439 -33.60 5.02 -8.58
C ASN A 439 -33.24 5.89 -9.81
N ILE A 440 -33.64 5.47 -11.00
CA ILE A 440 -33.42 6.26 -12.23
C ILE A 440 -34.15 7.60 -12.14
N LYS A 441 -35.40 7.62 -11.63
CA LYS A 441 -36.15 8.85 -11.42
C LYS A 441 -35.46 9.78 -10.43
N CYS A 442 -35.02 9.27 -9.28
CA CYS A 442 -34.22 10.03 -8.31
C CYS A 442 -32.95 10.60 -8.93
N ALA A 443 -32.25 9.82 -9.76
CA ALA A 443 -31.05 10.28 -10.45
C ALA A 443 -31.36 11.46 -11.40
N VAL A 444 -32.41 11.37 -12.22
CA VAL A 444 -32.83 12.45 -13.14
C VAL A 444 -33.22 13.70 -12.37
N GLU A 445 -33.95 13.58 -11.25
CA GLU A 445 -34.32 14.71 -10.39
C GLU A 445 -33.07 15.40 -9.78
N LEU A 446 -32.09 14.63 -9.33
CA LEU A 446 -30.82 15.17 -8.81
C LEU A 446 -29.99 15.87 -9.90
N PHE A 447 -29.95 15.29 -11.12
CA PHE A 447 -29.31 15.94 -12.26
C PHE A 447 -30.00 17.29 -12.59
N ALA A 448 -31.34 17.33 -12.62
CA ALA A 448 -32.09 18.57 -12.86
C ALA A 448 -31.80 19.64 -11.80
N GLN A 449 -31.75 19.26 -10.51
CA GLN A 449 -31.37 20.16 -9.42
C GLN A 449 -29.93 20.69 -9.55
N ALA A 450 -29.05 19.93 -10.22
CA ALA A 450 -27.65 20.29 -10.49
C ALA A 450 -27.47 21.04 -11.83
N GLY A 451 -28.56 21.41 -12.53
CA GLY A 451 -28.53 22.15 -13.77
C GLY A 451 -28.32 21.29 -15.02
N TRP A 452 -28.69 20.00 -14.97
CA TRP A 452 -28.58 19.07 -16.10
C TRP A 452 -29.96 18.51 -16.45
N GLU A 453 -30.42 18.69 -17.67
CA GLU A 453 -31.72 18.21 -18.14
C GLU A 453 -31.60 17.42 -19.44
N ILE A 454 -32.59 16.57 -19.70
CA ILE A 454 -32.64 15.77 -20.93
C ILE A 454 -33.32 16.58 -22.03
N HIS A 455 -32.57 16.97 -23.07
CA HIS A 455 -33.06 17.63 -24.27
C HIS A 455 -32.80 16.73 -25.50
N ASP A 456 -33.85 16.41 -26.25
CA ASP A 456 -33.79 15.52 -27.43
C ASP A 456 -33.06 14.18 -27.15
N GLY A 457 -33.25 13.63 -25.96
CA GLY A 457 -32.64 12.35 -25.52
C GLY A 457 -31.17 12.47 -25.08
N VAL A 458 -30.63 13.67 -24.91
CA VAL A 458 -29.26 13.92 -24.44
C VAL A 458 -29.30 14.70 -23.15
N MET A 459 -28.59 14.22 -22.13
CA MET A 459 -28.39 14.94 -20.88
C MET A 459 -27.49 16.15 -21.15
N THR A 460 -27.99 17.36 -20.93
CA THR A 460 -27.36 18.61 -21.36
C THR A 460 -27.35 19.60 -20.20
N ASN A 461 -26.28 20.36 -20.07
CA ASN A 461 -26.21 21.46 -19.10
C ASN A 461 -27.13 22.60 -19.55
N VAL A 462 -28.03 23.06 -18.67
CA VAL A 462 -29.05 24.06 -18.99
C VAL A 462 -28.48 25.45 -19.30
N GLU A 463 -27.29 25.78 -18.76
CA GLU A 463 -26.65 27.08 -18.96
C GLU A 463 -25.75 27.11 -20.19
N THR A 464 -24.96 26.03 -20.41
CA THR A 464 -23.94 26.00 -21.47
C THR A 464 -24.39 25.27 -22.74
N GLY A 465 -25.41 24.40 -22.65
CA GLY A 465 -25.83 23.53 -23.73
C GLY A 465 -24.89 22.34 -24.00
N GLU A 466 -23.86 22.14 -23.15
CA GLU A 466 -22.90 21.06 -23.33
C GLU A 466 -23.49 19.69 -22.94
N PRO A 467 -23.27 18.63 -23.71
CA PRO A 467 -23.71 17.29 -23.36
C PRO A 467 -22.91 16.72 -22.19
N PHE A 468 -23.57 15.96 -21.31
CA PHE A 468 -22.90 15.19 -20.27
C PHE A 468 -22.30 13.92 -20.88
N THR A 469 -20.98 13.77 -20.78
CA THR A 469 -20.27 12.60 -21.28
C THR A 469 -19.34 12.06 -20.21
N ILE A 470 -19.05 10.75 -20.23
CA ILE A 470 -18.13 10.10 -19.27
C ILE A 470 -17.15 9.19 -20.02
N ASP A 471 -15.85 9.42 -19.82
CA ASP A 471 -14.77 8.54 -20.27
C ASP A 471 -14.25 7.69 -19.10
N PHE A 472 -14.60 6.41 -19.08
CA PHE A 472 -14.20 5.46 -18.05
C PHE A 472 -12.86 4.80 -18.38
N VAL A 473 -11.99 4.68 -17.37
CA VAL A 473 -10.68 4.02 -17.48
C VAL A 473 -10.51 2.98 -16.37
N PHE A 474 -10.74 1.73 -16.70
CA PHE A 474 -10.68 0.62 -15.74
C PHE A 474 -9.32 -0.08 -15.73
N VAL A 475 -8.95 -0.63 -14.59
CA VAL A 475 -7.67 -1.35 -14.39
C VAL A 475 -7.60 -2.67 -15.16
N SER A 476 -8.75 -3.26 -15.51
CA SER A 476 -8.81 -4.55 -16.21
C SER A 476 -10.12 -4.69 -17.01
N PRO A 477 -10.15 -5.57 -18.04
CA PRO A 477 -11.39 -5.93 -18.73
C PRO A 477 -12.45 -6.53 -17.80
N TYR A 478 -12.03 -7.16 -16.69
CA TYR A 478 -12.96 -7.70 -15.70
C TYR A 478 -13.68 -6.57 -14.95
N ALA A 479 -12.94 -5.55 -14.49
CA ALA A 479 -13.54 -4.37 -13.85
C ALA A 479 -14.48 -3.63 -14.80
N LEU A 480 -14.07 -3.41 -16.05
CA LEU A 480 -14.93 -2.80 -17.07
C LEU A 480 -16.27 -3.54 -17.21
N ARG A 481 -16.22 -4.87 -17.31
CA ARG A 481 -17.45 -5.68 -17.44
C ARG A 481 -18.38 -5.55 -16.24
N GLN A 482 -17.88 -5.31 -15.05
CA GLN A 482 -18.70 -5.13 -13.86
C GLN A 482 -19.51 -3.84 -13.90
N GLU A 483 -19.02 -2.83 -14.61
CA GLU A 483 -19.64 -1.50 -14.73
C GLU A 483 -20.47 -1.32 -16.01
N GLU A 484 -20.54 -2.33 -16.88
CA GLU A 484 -21.44 -2.28 -18.06
C GLU A 484 -22.91 -1.97 -17.71
N PRO A 485 -23.49 -2.48 -16.61
CA PRO A 485 -24.86 -2.12 -16.22
C PRO A 485 -25.02 -0.64 -15.86
N LEU A 486 -24.06 -0.04 -15.18
CA LEU A 486 -24.04 1.40 -14.90
C LEU A 486 -24.01 2.19 -16.21
N MET A 487 -23.11 1.81 -17.15
CA MET A 487 -23.02 2.48 -18.44
C MET A 487 -24.33 2.37 -19.24
N ALA A 488 -25.02 1.24 -19.18
CA ALA A 488 -26.32 1.06 -19.80
C ALA A 488 -27.38 2.02 -19.20
N ASN A 489 -27.43 2.15 -17.88
CA ASN A 489 -28.34 3.08 -17.20
C ASN A 489 -28.01 4.56 -17.48
N LEU A 490 -26.72 4.92 -17.60
CA LEU A 490 -26.26 6.25 -18.01
C LEU A 490 -26.72 6.59 -19.44
N ASN A 491 -26.48 5.67 -20.37
CA ASN A 491 -26.92 5.87 -21.76
C ASN A 491 -28.44 5.99 -21.90
N LEU A 492 -29.21 5.28 -21.05
CA LEU A 492 -30.67 5.35 -21.03
C LEU A 492 -31.20 6.77 -20.74
N ILE A 493 -30.50 7.53 -19.89
CA ILE A 493 -30.87 8.92 -19.54
C ILE A 493 -30.10 9.96 -20.37
N GLY A 494 -29.50 9.55 -21.49
CA GLY A 494 -28.85 10.45 -22.42
C GLY A 494 -27.42 10.86 -22.07
N ILE A 495 -26.75 10.17 -21.13
CA ILE A 495 -25.33 10.38 -20.82
C ILE A 495 -24.50 9.41 -21.67
N ALA A 496 -23.77 9.96 -22.64
CA ALA A 496 -22.91 9.16 -23.50
C ALA A 496 -21.66 8.68 -22.76
N THR A 497 -21.39 7.37 -22.84
CA THR A 497 -20.24 6.76 -22.14
C THR A 497 -19.24 6.15 -23.11
N THR A 498 -17.96 6.30 -22.84
CA THR A 498 -16.87 5.51 -23.41
C THR A 498 -16.13 4.79 -22.30
N ALA A 499 -15.60 3.60 -22.59
CA ALA A 499 -14.88 2.82 -21.59
C ALA A 499 -13.70 2.07 -22.19
N ARG A 500 -12.62 1.99 -21.45
CA ARG A 500 -11.42 1.26 -21.85
C ARG A 500 -10.72 0.62 -20.65
N ALA A 501 -10.03 -0.48 -20.89
CA ALA A 501 -9.15 -1.15 -19.93
C ALA A 501 -7.77 -1.28 -20.58
N PRO A 502 -6.93 -0.24 -20.53
CA PRO A 502 -5.59 -0.27 -21.09
C PRO A 502 -4.67 -1.19 -20.28
N GLU A 503 -3.46 -1.43 -20.79
CA GLU A 503 -2.41 -2.10 -20.05
C GLU A 503 -2.06 -1.32 -18.77
N ILE A 504 -1.64 -2.03 -17.70
CA ILE A 504 -1.52 -1.50 -16.33
C ILE A 504 -0.66 -0.23 -16.21
N SER A 505 0.44 -0.14 -16.96
CA SER A 505 1.31 1.04 -16.93
C SER A 505 0.62 2.27 -17.54
N ASN A 506 -0.16 2.09 -18.60
CA ASN A 506 -0.96 3.15 -19.21
C ASN A 506 -2.14 3.54 -18.30
N TRP A 507 -2.77 2.56 -17.62
CA TRP A 507 -3.79 2.83 -16.61
C TRP A 507 -3.24 3.72 -15.50
N LEU A 508 -2.10 3.34 -14.89
CA LEU A 508 -1.43 4.12 -13.85
C LEU A 508 -1.08 5.53 -14.33
N TYR A 509 -0.54 5.67 -15.55
CA TYR A 509 -0.24 6.96 -16.14
C TYR A 509 -1.49 7.84 -16.25
N ARG A 510 -2.61 7.29 -16.76
CA ARG A 510 -3.86 8.05 -16.91
C ARG A 510 -4.43 8.49 -15.57
N MET A 511 -4.42 7.62 -14.57
CA MET A 511 -4.88 7.94 -13.22
C MET A 511 -4.06 9.06 -12.57
N ARG A 512 -2.72 9.00 -12.69
CA ARG A 512 -1.81 10.04 -12.17
C ARG A 512 -1.97 11.39 -12.87
N GLU A 513 -2.20 11.38 -14.18
CA GLU A 513 -2.35 12.59 -15.00
C GLU A 513 -3.80 13.12 -15.05
N GLY A 514 -4.72 12.55 -14.29
CA GLY A 514 -6.13 12.94 -14.34
C GLY A 514 -6.79 12.76 -15.72
N LYS A 515 -6.30 11.80 -16.55
CA LYS A 515 -6.80 11.54 -17.91
C LYS A 515 -7.92 10.50 -17.92
N PHE A 516 -8.91 10.73 -17.08
CA PHE A 516 -10.12 9.92 -16.92
C PHE A 516 -11.24 10.82 -16.39
N ASP A 517 -12.48 10.32 -16.46
CA ASP A 517 -13.64 10.91 -15.80
C ASP A 517 -14.10 10.05 -14.63
N GLY A 518 -14.15 8.73 -14.82
CA GLY A 518 -14.45 7.73 -13.81
C GLY A 518 -13.65 6.43 -13.99
N GLY A 519 -13.48 5.64 -12.91
CA GLY A 519 -12.78 4.37 -13.01
C GLY A 519 -12.45 3.72 -11.69
#